data_8768d0fca9a32583beefcb5107f01851
#
_entry.id   8768d0fca9a32583beefcb5107f01851
#
_cell.length_a   1.000
_cell.length_b   1.000
_cell.length_c   1.000
_cell.angle_alpha   90.00
_cell.angle_beta   90.00
_cell.angle_gamma   90.00
#
_symmetry.space_group_name_H-M   'P 1'
#
loop_
_entity.id
_entity.type
_entity.pdbx_description
1 polymer ?
#
loop_
_entity_poly.entity_id
_entity_poly.type
_entity_poly.pdbx_seq_one_letter_code
_entity_poly.pdbx_strand_id
1 'polypeptide(L)'
;MPDLSTRLGKLKLANPLVLCAGISGLNVNLWLKHAKEAGVVTIKSCSLTPRVGHANPTVVEIDKNIVLNAIGLSNPGAQETAREIVEYKSKCKTTPLIASLFGKKIEEFGETAAILDRAKTDIIEIDASCPNVEGVMFSNDTVLIEKVTEAVRENTSLPVFVKLSAAVNDIVPIANAAVAAGADGITAINTLPGMAIDPIARKPILTNKFGGVSGRAIKPMAVRSVYLIRK
;
A
#
# COMPACT_ATOMS: atom_id res chain seq x y z
N MET A 1 -22.56 -15.61 17.38
CA MET A 1 -22.21 -14.74 16.24
C MET A 1 -21.66 -15.63 15.13
N PRO A 2 -21.86 -15.31 13.86
CA PRO A 2 -21.27 -16.09 12.77
C PRO A 2 -19.74 -16.07 12.88
N ASP A 3 -19.10 -17.18 12.50
CA ASP A 3 -17.65 -17.25 12.40
C ASP A 3 -17.22 -16.48 11.14
N LEU A 4 -16.45 -15.39 11.34
CA LEU A 4 -15.91 -14.56 10.28
C LEU A 4 -14.45 -14.89 9.97
N SER A 5 -13.88 -15.93 10.59
CA SER A 5 -12.49 -16.29 10.36
C SER A 5 -12.24 -16.66 8.91
N THR A 6 -11.08 -16.30 8.41
CA THR A 6 -10.66 -16.56 7.03
C THR A 6 -9.14 -16.77 6.97
N ARG A 7 -8.62 -16.95 5.77
CA ARG A 7 -7.18 -17.11 5.54
C ARG A 7 -6.70 -16.13 4.48
N LEU A 8 -5.49 -15.61 4.71
CA LEU A 8 -4.72 -14.84 3.73
C LEU A 8 -3.41 -15.59 3.50
N GLY A 9 -3.35 -16.37 2.41
CA GLY A 9 -2.31 -17.35 2.22
C GLY A 9 -2.27 -18.36 3.39
N LYS A 10 -1.16 -18.44 4.09
CA LYS A 10 -0.97 -19.31 5.26
C LYS A 10 -1.47 -18.69 6.57
N LEU A 11 -1.70 -17.38 6.61
CA LEU A 11 -2.13 -16.68 7.81
C LEU A 11 -3.62 -16.89 8.08
N LYS A 12 -3.97 -17.23 9.33
CA LYS A 12 -5.35 -17.27 9.81
C LYS A 12 -5.72 -15.87 10.32
N LEU A 13 -6.84 -15.34 9.84
CA LEU A 13 -7.38 -14.03 10.23
C LEU A 13 -8.66 -14.22 11.03
N ALA A 14 -8.88 -13.37 12.02
CA ALA A 14 -10.10 -13.37 12.83
C ALA A 14 -11.35 -12.94 12.02
N ASN A 15 -11.14 -12.14 10.97
CA ASN A 15 -12.18 -11.70 10.05
C ASN A 15 -11.54 -11.26 8.70
N PRO A 16 -12.34 -11.05 7.63
CA PRO A 16 -11.81 -10.70 6.30
C PRO A 16 -11.43 -9.22 6.13
N LEU A 17 -11.49 -8.39 7.17
CA LEU A 17 -11.19 -6.97 7.06
C LEU A 17 -9.68 -6.74 7.01
N VAL A 18 -9.20 -6.22 5.90
CA VAL A 18 -7.83 -5.75 5.72
C VAL A 18 -7.81 -4.24 5.83
N LEU A 19 -7.13 -3.69 6.82
CA LEU A 19 -6.93 -2.26 6.90
C LEU A 19 -5.82 -1.84 5.94
N CYS A 20 -6.16 -1.05 4.92
CA CYS A 20 -5.25 -0.66 3.85
C CYS A 20 -4.11 0.25 4.33
N ALA A 21 -2.99 0.23 3.59
CA ALA A 21 -1.85 1.11 3.84
C ALA A 21 -2.24 2.60 3.87
N GLY A 22 -1.71 3.33 4.84
CA GLY A 22 -1.94 4.76 4.99
C GLY A 22 -3.15 5.17 5.84
N ILE A 23 -4.06 4.24 6.15
CA ILE A 23 -5.25 4.53 6.97
C ILE A 23 -4.90 4.55 8.47
N SER A 24 -4.05 3.63 8.91
CA SER A 24 -3.64 3.51 10.32
C SER A 24 -2.66 4.59 10.81
N GLY A 25 -2.29 5.57 9.97
CA GLY A 25 -1.29 6.57 10.33
C GLY A 25 0.13 5.99 10.47
N LEU A 26 0.99 6.71 11.20
CA LEU A 26 2.43 6.44 11.33
C LEU A 26 2.82 6.01 12.76
N ASN A 27 1.91 5.43 13.54
CA ASN A 27 2.20 5.23 14.96
C ASN A 27 1.59 3.92 15.48
N VAL A 28 2.37 3.22 16.27
CA VAL A 28 2.03 1.91 16.86
C VAL A 28 0.72 1.93 17.63
N ASN A 29 0.40 2.99 18.37
CA ASN A 29 -0.84 3.05 19.16
C ASN A 29 -2.07 3.04 18.26
N LEU A 30 -2.02 3.68 17.09
CA LEU A 30 -3.09 3.64 16.11
C LEU A 30 -3.20 2.24 15.48
N TRP A 31 -2.08 1.59 15.19
CA TRP A 31 -2.08 0.22 14.67
C TRP A 31 -2.71 -0.74 15.68
N LEU A 32 -2.34 -0.64 16.96
CA LEU A 32 -2.91 -1.44 18.06
C LEU A 32 -4.41 -1.18 18.26
N LYS A 33 -4.85 0.06 18.08
CA LYS A 33 -6.27 0.41 18.14
C LYS A 33 -7.04 -0.31 17.03
N HIS A 34 -6.57 -0.22 15.80
CA HIS A 34 -7.23 -0.82 14.65
C HIS A 34 -7.13 -2.36 14.64
N ALA A 35 -6.07 -2.93 15.21
CA ALA A 35 -5.89 -4.38 15.33
C ALA A 35 -6.98 -5.07 16.15
N LYS A 36 -7.77 -4.33 16.95
CA LYS A 36 -8.89 -4.88 17.70
C LYS A 36 -10.07 -5.27 16.83
N GLU A 37 -10.20 -4.62 15.67
CA GLU A 37 -11.35 -4.77 14.77
C GLU A 37 -10.96 -5.41 13.42
N ALA A 38 -9.76 -5.16 12.94
CA ALA A 38 -9.27 -5.69 11.66
C ALA A 38 -8.74 -7.12 11.79
N GLY A 39 -8.92 -7.92 10.75
CA GLY A 39 -8.28 -9.22 10.62
C GLY A 39 -6.78 -9.11 10.35
N VAL A 40 -6.35 -8.02 9.70
CA VAL A 40 -4.93 -7.66 9.48
C VAL A 40 -4.79 -6.16 9.30
N VAL A 41 -3.69 -5.60 9.78
CA VAL A 41 -3.37 -4.17 9.64
C VAL A 41 -2.22 -4.01 8.64
N THR A 42 -2.40 -3.14 7.64
CA THR A 42 -1.31 -2.71 6.76
C THR A 42 -0.81 -1.34 7.20
N ILE A 43 0.48 -1.25 7.49
CA ILE A 43 1.09 0.02 7.91
C ILE A 43 1.30 0.96 6.72
N LYS A 44 1.53 2.23 7.01
CA LYS A 44 1.88 3.23 5.99
C LYS A 44 3.14 2.80 5.25
N SER A 45 3.08 2.85 3.90
CA SER A 45 4.24 2.53 3.06
C SER A 45 5.46 3.36 3.47
N CYS A 46 6.58 2.70 3.74
CA CYS A 46 7.85 3.34 4.05
C CYS A 46 8.86 3.20 2.90
N SER A 47 9.80 4.09 2.85
CA SER A 47 10.97 4.06 1.97
C SER A 47 12.24 3.81 2.77
N LEU A 48 13.33 3.50 2.07
CA LEU A 48 14.63 3.29 2.69
C LEU A 48 15.02 4.46 3.61
N THR A 49 14.84 5.68 3.10
CA THR A 49 15.10 6.94 3.84
C THR A 49 13.81 7.67 4.18
N PRO A 50 13.79 8.51 5.25
CA PRO A 50 12.61 9.31 5.62
C PRO A 50 12.16 10.27 4.52
N ARG A 51 10.84 10.56 4.48
CA ARG A 51 10.24 11.58 3.62
C ARG A 51 9.27 12.47 4.40
N VAL A 52 9.33 13.77 4.14
CA VAL A 52 8.45 14.76 4.77
C VAL A 52 7.03 14.73 4.14
N GLY A 53 6.93 14.47 2.84
CA GLY A 53 5.67 14.53 2.09
C GLY A 53 5.36 15.93 1.55
N HIS A 54 4.10 16.15 1.15
CA HIS A 54 3.65 17.41 0.58
C HIS A 54 3.16 18.37 1.66
N ALA A 55 3.11 19.68 1.32
CA ALA A 55 2.51 20.71 2.15
C ALA A 55 0.97 20.57 2.16
N ASN A 56 0.34 20.96 3.28
CA ASN A 56 -1.12 20.98 3.43
C ASN A 56 -1.80 22.02 2.53
N PRO A 57 -3.05 21.80 2.13
CA PRO A 57 -3.90 20.63 2.37
C PRO A 57 -3.50 19.41 1.52
N THR A 58 -3.40 18.25 2.17
CA THR A 58 -3.01 16.97 1.53
C THR A 58 -4.13 15.95 1.46
N VAL A 59 -5.23 16.17 2.18
CA VAL A 59 -6.42 15.30 2.20
C VAL A 59 -7.66 16.17 2.26
N VAL A 60 -8.65 15.84 1.43
CA VAL A 60 -9.96 16.51 1.42
C VAL A 60 -11.06 15.52 1.05
N GLU A 61 -12.20 15.58 1.73
CA GLU A 61 -13.43 14.95 1.29
C GLU A 61 -14.09 15.86 0.25
N ILE A 62 -14.16 15.41 -1.00
CA ILE A 62 -14.69 16.20 -2.14
C ILE A 62 -16.17 15.95 -2.37
N ASP A 63 -16.71 14.86 -1.86
CA ASP A 63 -18.13 14.50 -1.81
C ASP A 63 -18.29 13.41 -0.75
N LYS A 64 -19.53 13.09 -0.35
CA LYS A 64 -19.84 12.10 0.69
C LYS A 64 -19.14 10.76 0.44
N ASN A 65 -18.22 10.40 1.31
CA ASN A 65 -17.39 9.19 1.22
C ASN A 65 -16.52 9.10 -0.05
N ILE A 66 -16.12 10.24 -0.60
CA ILE A 66 -15.14 10.33 -1.68
C ILE A 66 -14.02 11.26 -1.22
N VAL A 67 -12.83 10.70 -1.09
CA VAL A 67 -11.66 11.42 -0.59
C VAL A 67 -10.63 11.57 -1.69
N LEU A 68 -10.07 12.78 -1.80
CA LEU A 68 -8.92 13.08 -2.63
C LEU A 68 -7.71 13.34 -1.72
N ASN A 69 -6.59 12.67 -1.98
CA ASN A 69 -5.39 12.82 -1.18
C ASN A 69 -4.10 12.94 -2.01
N ALA A 70 -3.15 13.69 -1.50
CA ALA A 70 -1.78 13.78 -2.00
C ALA A 70 -0.83 13.95 -0.81
N ILE A 71 -0.65 12.88 -0.03
CA ILE A 71 0.19 12.89 1.18
C ILE A 71 1.67 13.08 0.84
N GLY A 72 2.11 12.67 -0.36
CA GLY A 72 3.50 12.76 -0.77
C GLY A 72 4.39 11.69 -0.15
N LEU A 73 3.81 10.56 0.24
CA LEU A 73 4.51 9.40 0.80
C LEU A 73 5.33 9.71 2.05
N SER A 74 4.87 10.65 2.91
CA SER A 74 5.55 10.95 4.17
C SER A 74 5.68 9.69 5.02
N ASN A 75 6.88 9.44 5.55
CA ASN A 75 7.17 8.28 6.37
C ASN A 75 8.52 8.46 7.11
N PRO A 76 8.75 7.75 8.24
CA PRO A 76 9.96 7.90 9.04
C PRO A 76 11.18 7.13 8.50
N GLY A 77 11.06 6.42 7.38
CA GLY A 77 12.09 5.55 6.83
C GLY A 77 12.04 4.13 7.38
N ALA A 78 12.69 3.20 6.68
CA ALA A 78 12.62 1.77 6.97
C ALA A 78 13.14 1.39 8.37
N GLN A 79 14.19 2.02 8.85
CA GLN A 79 14.80 1.69 10.17
C GLN A 79 13.84 2.03 11.33
N GLU A 80 13.21 3.20 11.30
CA GLU A 80 12.25 3.58 12.34
C GLU A 80 10.97 2.74 12.23
N THR A 81 10.48 2.52 11.02
CA THR A 81 9.34 1.62 10.78
C THR A 81 9.61 0.21 11.32
N ALA A 82 10.83 -0.31 11.16
CA ALA A 82 11.20 -1.61 11.71
C ALA A 82 11.14 -1.64 13.24
N ARG A 83 11.57 -0.57 13.93
CA ARG A 83 11.42 -0.45 15.40
C ARG A 83 9.96 -0.46 15.82
N GLU A 84 9.11 0.30 15.12
CA GLU A 84 7.67 0.34 15.38
C GLU A 84 7.01 -1.03 15.14
N ILE A 85 7.42 -1.79 14.12
CA ILE A 85 6.96 -3.16 13.87
C ILE A 85 7.31 -4.08 15.04
N VAL A 86 8.56 -4.05 15.53
CA VAL A 86 8.99 -4.83 16.68
C VAL A 86 8.17 -4.48 17.93
N GLU A 87 7.92 -3.19 18.16
CA GLU A 87 7.05 -2.73 19.26
C GLU A 87 5.62 -3.24 19.11
N TYR A 88 5.01 -3.13 17.92
CA TYR A 88 3.68 -3.68 17.65
C TYR A 88 3.64 -5.18 17.92
N LYS A 89 4.57 -5.95 17.37
CA LYS A 89 4.64 -7.42 17.52
C LYS A 89 4.89 -7.83 18.98
N SER A 90 5.50 -6.99 19.81
CA SER A 90 5.63 -7.24 21.25
C SER A 90 4.29 -7.15 21.97
N LYS A 91 3.42 -6.22 21.57
CA LYS A 91 2.14 -5.88 22.24
C LYS A 91 0.93 -6.60 21.63
N CYS A 92 0.95 -6.94 20.33
CA CYS A 92 -0.14 -7.63 19.63
C CYS A 92 0.34 -8.95 19.04
N LYS A 93 -0.22 -10.07 19.52
CA LYS A 93 0.12 -11.44 19.07
C LYS A 93 -0.93 -12.06 18.16
N THR A 94 -2.11 -11.46 18.07
CA THR A 94 -3.30 -12.06 17.44
C THR A 94 -3.57 -11.52 16.04
N THR A 95 -3.29 -10.24 15.80
CA THR A 95 -3.58 -9.60 14.51
C THR A 95 -2.29 -9.43 13.72
N PRO A 96 -2.17 -10.09 12.55
CA PRO A 96 -1.01 -9.97 11.67
C PRO A 96 -0.80 -8.53 11.19
N LEU A 97 0.45 -8.24 10.78
CA LEU A 97 0.87 -6.96 10.25
C LEU A 97 1.46 -7.11 8.86
N ILE A 98 0.96 -6.31 7.91
CA ILE A 98 1.54 -6.15 6.58
C ILE A 98 2.41 -4.90 6.59
N ALA A 99 3.69 -5.05 6.26
CA ALA A 99 4.59 -3.92 6.07
C ALA A 99 4.61 -3.50 4.59
N SER A 100 4.05 -2.32 4.31
CA SER A 100 4.05 -1.74 2.97
C SER A 100 5.32 -0.93 2.74
N LEU A 101 5.93 -1.08 1.57
CA LEU A 101 7.15 -0.41 1.18
C LEU A 101 7.08 0.16 -0.25
N PHE A 102 7.90 1.17 -0.51
CA PHE A 102 8.11 1.71 -1.85
C PHE A 102 9.56 2.19 -2.00
N GLY A 103 9.99 2.39 -3.25
CA GLY A 103 11.30 2.93 -3.59
C GLY A 103 11.24 3.81 -4.83
N LYS A 104 12.31 4.52 -5.14
CA LYS A 104 12.52 5.25 -6.39
C LYS A 104 13.41 4.49 -7.36
N LYS A 105 14.24 3.60 -6.82
CA LYS A 105 15.12 2.70 -7.57
C LYS A 105 14.79 1.27 -7.17
N ILE A 106 15.06 0.32 -8.04
CA ILE A 106 14.77 -1.10 -7.81
C ILE A 106 15.48 -1.62 -6.55
N GLU A 107 16.74 -1.23 -6.37
CA GLU A 107 17.56 -1.65 -5.23
C GLU A 107 16.96 -1.23 -3.88
N GLU A 108 16.37 -0.03 -3.83
CA GLU A 108 15.73 0.49 -2.60
C GLU A 108 14.59 -0.40 -2.12
N PHE A 109 13.85 -1.07 -3.03
CA PHE A 109 12.78 -1.99 -2.64
C PHE A 109 13.35 -3.22 -1.93
N GLY A 110 14.43 -3.84 -2.47
CA GLY A 110 15.10 -4.97 -1.85
C GLY A 110 15.72 -4.63 -0.49
N GLU A 111 16.45 -3.52 -0.42
CA GLU A 111 17.07 -3.07 0.84
C GLU A 111 16.02 -2.78 1.93
N THR A 112 14.92 -2.13 1.55
CA THR A 112 13.80 -1.86 2.46
C THR A 112 13.16 -3.17 2.93
N ALA A 113 12.91 -4.10 2.01
CA ALA A 113 12.36 -5.42 2.33
C ALA A 113 13.22 -6.18 3.34
N ALA A 114 14.55 -6.20 3.15
CA ALA A 114 15.49 -6.84 4.07
C ALA A 114 15.43 -6.25 5.50
N ILE A 115 15.21 -4.93 5.63
CA ILE A 115 15.07 -4.27 6.94
C ILE A 115 13.76 -4.69 7.61
N LEU A 116 12.65 -4.70 6.86
CA LEU A 116 11.33 -5.04 7.38
C LEU A 116 11.19 -6.54 7.69
N ASP A 117 11.87 -7.41 6.94
CA ASP A 117 11.96 -8.85 7.21
C ASP A 117 12.60 -9.12 8.58
N ARG A 118 13.71 -8.45 8.87
CA ARG A 118 14.37 -8.55 10.18
C ARG A 118 13.50 -8.10 11.34
N ALA A 119 12.56 -7.18 11.10
CA ALA A 119 11.56 -6.76 12.08
C ALA A 119 10.42 -7.78 12.30
N LYS A 120 10.41 -8.88 11.50
CA LYS A 120 9.45 -9.98 11.59
C LYS A 120 8.00 -9.54 11.39
N THR A 121 7.77 -8.69 10.39
CA THR A 121 6.42 -8.48 9.86
C THR A 121 5.85 -9.82 9.32
N ASP A 122 4.56 -9.91 9.07
CA ASP A 122 3.95 -11.17 8.60
C ASP A 122 3.88 -11.24 7.08
N ILE A 123 3.77 -10.08 6.39
CA ILE A 123 3.73 -9.95 4.93
C ILE A 123 4.48 -8.67 4.55
N ILE A 124 5.17 -8.69 3.41
CA ILE A 124 5.68 -7.50 2.73
C ILE A 124 4.70 -7.10 1.62
N GLU A 125 4.27 -5.83 1.58
CA GLU A 125 3.48 -5.29 0.47
C GLU A 125 4.31 -4.28 -0.31
N ILE A 126 4.48 -4.51 -1.62
CA ILE A 126 5.11 -3.57 -2.55
C ILE A 126 4.08 -2.56 -3.01
N ASP A 127 4.25 -1.27 -2.68
CA ASP A 127 3.50 -0.18 -3.28
C ASP A 127 4.21 0.29 -4.57
N ALA A 128 3.83 -0.31 -5.69
CA ALA A 128 4.41 -0.01 -7.00
C ALA A 128 3.82 1.25 -7.66
N SER A 129 2.94 1.97 -6.99
CA SER A 129 2.28 3.18 -7.52
C SER A 129 3.12 4.44 -7.41
N CYS A 130 4.36 4.35 -6.92
CA CYS A 130 5.29 5.46 -6.89
C CYS A 130 6.02 5.58 -8.26
N PRO A 131 6.24 6.78 -8.80
CA PRO A 131 7.08 6.93 -9.97
C PRO A 131 8.56 6.68 -9.64
N ASN A 132 9.28 6.07 -10.58
CA ASN A 132 10.73 5.95 -10.52
C ASN A 132 11.44 7.31 -10.70
N VAL A 133 12.76 7.33 -10.75
CA VAL A 133 13.56 8.56 -10.92
C VAL A 133 13.33 9.27 -12.25
N GLU A 134 12.81 8.55 -13.25
CA GLU A 134 12.48 9.05 -14.59
C GLU A 134 11.03 9.50 -14.72
N GLY A 135 10.24 9.40 -13.63
CA GLY A 135 8.82 9.76 -13.59
C GLY A 135 7.88 8.67 -14.10
N VAL A 136 8.38 7.49 -14.43
CA VAL A 136 7.56 6.34 -14.85
C VAL A 136 7.02 5.62 -13.63
N MET A 137 5.72 5.33 -13.62
CA MET A 137 5.08 4.54 -12.56
C MET A 137 5.48 3.08 -12.70
N PHE A 138 6.06 2.48 -11.67
CA PHE A 138 6.39 1.04 -11.67
C PHE A 138 5.18 0.16 -11.99
N SER A 139 4.00 0.54 -11.50
CA SER A 139 2.74 -0.18 -11.74
C SER A 139 2.21 -0.12 -13.17
N ASN A 140 2.83 0.61 -14.07
CA ASN A 140 2.38 0.77 -15.45
C ASN A 140 3.22 -0.04 -16.45
N ASP A 141 4.27 -0.71 -15.97
CA ASP A 141 5.23 -1.42 -16.80
C ASP A 141 5.48 -2.82 -16.22
N THR A 142 5.23 -3.85 -17.05
CA THR A 142 5.39 -5.26 -16.66
C THR A 142 6.84 -5.61 -16.31
N VAL A 143 7.83 -5.05 -17.04
CA VAL A 143 9.25 -5.29 -16.79
C VAL A 143 9.69 -4.65 -15.47
N LEU A 144 9.19 -3.45 -15.17
CA LEU A 144 9.52 -2.78 -13.91
C LEU A 144 8.89 -3.49 -12.72
N ILE A 145 7.64 -3.97 -12.83
CA ILE A 145 6.98 -4.76 -11.79
C ILE A 145 7.72 -6.07 -11.53
N GLU A 146 8.14 -6.76 -12.58
CA GLU A 146 8.93 -7.99 -12.49
C GLU A 146 10.20 -7.72 -11.68
N LYS A 147 11.04 -6.78 -12.13
CA LYS A 147 12.31 -6.43 -11.47
C LYS A 147 12.16 -6.01 -10.02
N VAL A 148 11.15 -5.19 -9.70
CA VAL A 148 10.90 -4.75 -8.33
C VAL A 148 10.46 -5.92 -7.45
N THR A 149 9.61 -6.81 -7.97
CA THR A 149 9.15 -8.00 -7.24
C THR A 149 10.28 -8.98 -6.99
N GLU A 150 11.14 -9.24 -8.00
CA GLU A 150 12.35 -10.05 -7.86
C GLU A 150 13.30 -9.47 -6.80
N ALA A 151 13.59 -8.17 -6.86
CA ALA A 151 14.47 -7.51 -5.90
C ALA A 151 13.96 -7.64 -4.46
N VAL A 152 12.65 -7.57 -4.24
CA VAL A 152 12.05 -7.81 -2.92
C VAL A 152 12.13 -9.31 -2.57
N ARG A 153 11.80 -10.20 -3.50
CA ARG A 153 11.81 -11.65 -3.28
C ARG A 153 13.18 -12.19 -2.89
N GLU A 154 14.25 -11.67 -3.48
CA GLU A 154 15.64 -12.02 -3.15
C GLU A 154 16.04 -11.62 -1.72
N ASN A 155 15.35 -10.66 -1.12
CA ASN A 155 15.68 -10.07 0.17
C ASN A 155 14.74 -10.47 1.32
N THR A 156 13.74 -11.34 1.07
CA THR A 156 12.83 -11.83 2.11
C THR A 156 12.30 -13.23 1.82
N SER A 157 12.07 -14.01 2.87
CA SER A 157 11.34 -15.28 2.80
C SER A 157 9.86 -15.15 3.16
N LEU A 158 9.42 -13.96 3.59
CA LEU A 158 8.04 -13.67 3.92
C LEU A 158 7.15 -13.66 2.68
N PRO A 159 5.83 -13.86 2.81
CA PRO A 159 4.91 -13.63 1.70
C PRO A 159 5.04 -12.20 1.16
N VAL A 160 5.08 -12.08 -0.18
CA VAL A 160 5.18 -10.81 -0.90
C VAL A 160 3.89 -10.52 -1.64
N PHE A 161 3.28 -9.38 -1.36
CA PHE A 161 2.11 -8.89 -2.07
C PHE A 161 2.50 -7.67 -2.90
N VAL A 162 1.89 -7.54 -4.08
CA VAL A 162 2.11 -6.37 -4.95
C VAL A 162 0.82 -5.58 -5.06
N LYS A 163 0.86 -4.31 -4.64
CA LYS A 163 -0.28 -3.41 -4.74
C LYS A 163 -0.28 -2.68 -6.08
N LEU A 164 -1.34 -2.92 -6.87
CA LEU A 164 -1.50 -2.42 -8.23
C LEU A 164 -2.49 -1.27 -8.32
N SER A 165 -2.31 -0.43 -9.34
CA SER A 165 -3.24 0.64 -9.73
C SER A 165 -4.12 0.17 -10.89
N ALA A 166 -5.40 0.59 -10.88
CA ALA A 166 -6.28 0.43 -12.04
C ALA A 166 -6.18 1.61 -13.03
N ALA A 167 -5.25 2.52 -12.84
CA ALA A 167 -4.94 3.61 -13.79
C ALA A 167 -4.04 3.12 -14.94
N VAL A 168 -4.36 1.96 -15.49
CA VAL A 168 -3.68 1.28 -16.61
C VAL A 168 -4.72 0.78 -17.61
N ASN A 169 -4.32 0.54 -18.85
CA ASN A 169 -5.22 0.02 -19.88
C ASN A 169 -5.72 -1.39 -19.53
N ASP A 170 -4.80 -2.26 -19.09
CA ASP A 170 -5.10 -3.61 -18.65
C ASP A 170 -4.23 -3.95 -17.43
N ILE A 171 -4.89 -4.32 -16.33
CA ILE A 171 -4.23 -4.67 -15.06
C ILE A 171 -3.74 -6.12 -15.05
N VAL A 172 -4.29 -6.99 -15.91
CA VAL A 172 -4.00 -8.43 -15.87
C VAL A 172 -2.56 -8.75 -16.26
N PRO A 173 -1.96 -8.20 -17.34
CA PRO A 173 -0.55 -8.42 -17.65
C PRO A 173 0.39 -7.98 -16.51
N ILE A 174 0.06 -6.85 -15.84
CA ILE A 174 0.85 -6.34 -14.72
C ILE A 174 0.78 -7.30 -13.52
N ALA A 175 -0.42 -7.80 -13.21
CA ALA A 175 -0.60 -8.80 -12.14
C ALA A 175 0.13 -10.10 -12.44
N ASN A 176 0.07 -10.58 -13.69
CA ASN A 176 0.77 -11.80 -14.13
C ASN A 176 2.30 -11.65 -14.03
N ALA A 177 2.85 -10.49 -14.40
CA ALA A 177 4.27 -10.20 -14.25
C ALA A 177 4.71 -10.23 -12.77
N ALA A 178 3.93 -9.64 -11.87
CA ALA A 178 4.19 -9.71 -10.43
C ALA A 178 4.18 -11.15 -9.90
N VAL A 179 3.19 -11.96 -10.31
CA VAL A 179 3.09 -13.37 -9.89
C VAL A 179 4.23 -14.20 -10.47
N ALA A 180 4.60 -14.01 -11.74
CA ALA A 180 5.73 -14.70 -12.38
C ALA A 180 7.06 -14.39 -11.68
N ALA A 181 7.23 -13.17 -11.17
CA ALA A 181 8.38 -12.72 -10.40
C ALA A 181 8.36 -13.15 -8.90
N GLY A 182 7.37 -13.95 -8.49
CA GLY A 182 7.32 -14.56 -7.16
C GLY A 182 6.45 -13.81 -6.14
N ALA A 183 5.50 -12.98 -6.57
CA ALA A 183 4.48 -12.46 -5.67
C ALA A 183 3.52 -13.56 -5.21
N ASP A 184 3.25 -13.63 -3.91
CA ASP A 184 2.29 -14.57 -3.30
C ASP A 184 0.84 -14.07 -3.37
N GLY A 185 0.66 -12.78 -3.65
CA GLY A 185 -0.67 -12.17 -3.75
C GLY A 185 -0.66 -10.77 -4.37
N ILE A 186 -1.86 -10.33 -4.76
CA ILE A 186 -2.09 -9.02 -5.35
C ILE A 186 -3.04 -8.21 -4.47
N THR A 187 -2.68 -6.97 -4.17
CA THR A 187 -3.58 -5.97 -3.57
C THR A 187 -4.18 -5.09 -4.68
N ALA A 188 -5.49 -5.11 -4.85
CA ALA A 188 -6.18 -4.30 -5.85
C ALA A 188 -7.33 -3.53 -5.19
N ILE A 189 -7.33 -2.22 -5.36
CA ILE A 189 -6.48 -1.34 -6.18
C ILE A 189 -5.98 -0.16 -5.33
N ASN A 190 -4.92 0.49 -5.79
CA ASN A 190 -4.53 1.80 -5.26
C ASN A 190 -5.57 2.87 -5.64
N THR A 191 -5.48 4.05 -5.06
CA THR A 191 -6.30 5.22 -5.44
C THR A 191 -6.15 5.55 -6.93
N LEU A 192 -7.20 6.13 -7.53
CA LEU A 192 -7.17 6.55 -8.93
C LEU A 192 -6.80 8.03 -9.06
N PRO A 193 -6.02 8.43 -10.07
CA PRO A 193 -5.67 9.83 -10.28
C PRO A 193 -6.89 10.73 -10.40
N GLY A 194 -6.86 11.88 -9.73
CA GLY A 194 -7.93 12.86 -9.80
C GLY A 194 -7.51 14.25 -9.36
N MET A 195 -8.43 15.19 -9.52
CA MET A 195 -8.27 16.60 -9.16
C MET A 195 -9.60 17.16 -8.69
N ALA A 196 -9.55 18.08 -7.74
CA ALA A 196 -10.70 18.90 -7.35
C ALA A 196 -10.32 20.37 -7.38
N ILE A 197 -11.25 21.20 -7.89
CA ILE A 197 -11.08 22.66 -8.00
C ILE A 197 -12.11 23.33 -7.12
N ASP A 198 -11.67 24.29 -6.32
CA ASP A 198 -12.54 25.22 -5.61
C ASP A 198 -13.06 26.26 -6.62
N PRO A 199 -14.38 26.29 -6.93
CA PRO A 199 -14.94 27.18 -7.93
C PRO A 199 -14.94 28.64 -7.47
N ILE A 200 -14.94 28.90 -6.16
CA ILE A 200 -14.90 30.25 -5.60
C ILE A 200 -13.48 30.79 -5.63
N ALA A 201 -12.53 30.03 -5.11
CA ALA A 201 -11.11 30.40 -5.11
C ALA A 201 -10.43 30.23 -6.48
N ARG A 202 -11.09 29.53 -7.43
CA ARG A 202 -10.61 29.27 -8.80
C ARG A 202 -9.22 28.62 -8.83
N LYS A 203 -8.97 27.67 -7.92
CA LYS A 203 -7.69 26.98 -7.79
C LYS A 203 -7.88 25.52 -7.32
N PRO A 204 -6.87 24.65 -7.54
CA PRO A 204 -6.89 23.31 -6.96
C PRO A 204 -7.03 23.35 -5.44
N ILE A 205 -7.81 22.41 -4.90
CA ILE A 205 -8.01 22.29 -3.44
C ILE A 205 -6.74 21.77 -2.77
N LEU A 206 -6.10 20.75 -3.35
CA LEU A 206 -4.83 20.24 -2.81
C LEU A 206 -3.64 21.10 -3.24
N THR A 207 -2.69 21.30 -2.34
CA THR A 207 -1.42 22.00 -2.64
C THR A 207 -0.65 21.33 -3.78
N ASN A 208 -0.66 20.00 -3.85
CA ASN A 208 -0.05 19.23 -4.95
C ASN A 208 -0.84 19.30 -6.27
N LYS A 209 -1.99 19.98 -6.32
CA LYS A 209 -2.93 20.07 -7.45
C LYS A 209 -3.65 18.77 -7.77
N PHE A 210 -2.95 17.67 -7.96
CA PHE A 210 -3.45 16.34 -8.26
C PHE A 210 -3.30 15.43 -7.05
N GLY A 211 -4.14 14.39 -6.97
CA GLY A 211 -4.08 13.40 -5.92
C GLY A 211 -4.72 12.08 -6.33
N GLY A 212 -4.81 11.17 -5.37
CA GLY A 212 -5.50 9.90 -5.54
C GLY A 212 -6.93 9.98 -4.98
N VAL A 213 -7.90 9.60 -5.79
CA VAL A 213 -9.31 9.45 -5.40
C VAL A 213 -9.51 8.09 -4.74
N SER A 214 -10.15 8.07 -3.59
CA SER A 214 -10.55 6.87 -2.85
C SER A 214 -12.02 6.94 -2.42
N GLY A 215 -12.52 5.84 -1.83
CA GLY A 215 -13.87 5.75 -1.33
C GLY A 215 -14.87 5.17 -2.34
N ARG A 216 -16.15 5.48 -2.15
CA ARG A 216 -17.26 4.85 -2.89
C ARG A 216 -17.19 5.01 -4.41
N ALA A 217 -16.58 6.09 -4.90
CA ALA A 217 -16.52 6.38 -6.34
C ALA A 217 -15.69 5.34 -7.11
N ILE A 218 -14.64 4.78 -6.51
CA ILE A 218 -13.74 3.84 -7.19
C ILE A 218 -14.13 2.36 -6.94
N LYS A 219 -15.14 2.09 -6.11
CA LYS A 219 -15.55 0.72 -5.77
C LYS A 219 -15.86 -0.15 -7.00
N PRO A 220 -16.62 0.31 -8.02
CA PRO A 220 -16.88 -0.50 -9.21
C PRO A 220 -15.61 -0.88 -9.97
N MET A 221 -14.62 0.03 -10.05
CA MET A 221 -13.34 -0.23 -10.69
C MET A 221 -12.52 -1.24 -9.90
N ALA A 222 -12.50 -1.13 -8.57
CA ALA A 222 -11.82 -2.10 -7.70
C ALA A 222 -12.40 -3.51 -7.85
N VAL A 223 -13.73 -3.65 -7.81
CA VAL A 223 -14.41 -4.95 -7.97
C VAL A 223 -14.12 -5.54 -9.35
N ARG A 224 -14.18 -4.74 -10.42
CA ARG A 224 -13.81 -5.17 -11.77
C ARG A 224 -12.37 -5.66 -11.84
N SER A 225 -11.43 -4.92 -11.26
CA SER A 225 -10.01 -5.28 -11.27
C SER A 225 -9.75 -6.61 -10.56
N VAL A 226 -10.32 -6.81 -9.38
CA VAL A 226 -10.21 -8.09 -8.64
C VAL A 226 -10.79 -9.25 -9.45
N TYR A 227 -11.95 -9.06 -10.09
CA TYR A 227 -12.55 -10.08 -10.94
C TYR A 227 -11.64 -10.47 -12.13
N LEU A 228 -11.06 -9.47 -12.81
CA LEU A 228 -10.18 -9.72 -13.97
C LEU A 228 -8.88 -10.42 -13.57
N ILE A 229 -8.25 -9.99 -12.49
CA ILE A 229 -7.01 -10.60 -11.98
C ILE A 229 -7.25 -12.06 -11.51
N ARG A 230 -8.43 -12.34 -10.96
CA ARG A 230 -8.76 -13.69 -10.45
C ARG A 230 -9.10 -14.69 -11.55
N LYS A 231 -9.57 -14.24 -12.72
CA LYS A 231 -9.95 -15.06 -13.87
C LYS A 231 -8.73 -15.68 -14.57
#